data_b9174cf29fa97ac1dde481a578f3cc18
#
_entry.id   b9174cf29fa97ac1dde481a578f3cc18
#
_cell.length_a   1.000
_cell.length_b   1.000
_cell.length_c   1.000
_cell.angle_alpha   90.00
_cell.angle_beta   90.00
_cell.angle_gamma   90.00
#
_symmetry.space_group_name_H-M   'P 1'
#
loop_
_entity.id
_entity.type
_entity.pdbx_description
1 polymer ?
#
loop_
_entity_poly.entity_id
_entity_poly.type
_entity_poly.pdbx_seq_one_letter_code
_entity_poly.pdbx_strand_id
1 'polypeptide(L)'
;ARAHAYQLFVDLFKAEPGKVFAQSHTFNGEVYHGFYDEIGCQILRAEPDLLVEKARTDIEYFKMLSEALAHSLMNNLDIPQSAKTFMADYLLNPKIKPPMKSGRPGNDDFNKTLRLALCALKDAGIPPSRNDSFYLGGDKIGVDIIVEILEDLGRLGDYHQNNLQRRYYREIKKFRSKTDI
;
A
#
# COMPACT_ATOMS: atom_id res chain seq x y z
N ALA A 1 -5.34 6.16 22.42
CA ALA A 1 -4.29 6.08 21.41
C ALA A 1 -3.84 4.64 21.13
N ARG A 2 -3.39 3.85 22.15
CA ARG A 2 -2.93 2.45 21.95
C ARG A 2 -4.03 1.58 21.29
N ALA A 3 -5.28 1.66 21.77
CA ALA A 3 -6.40 0.89 21.20
C ALA A 3 -6.65 1.25 19.73
N HIS A 4 -6.53 2.52 19.35
CA HIS A 4 -6.65 2.96 17.96
C HIS A 4 -5.49 2.43 17.11
N ALA A 5 -4.25 2.54 17.58
CA ALA A 5 -3.09 1.97 16.90
C ALA A 5 -3.21 0.44 16.74
N TYR A 6 -3.67 -0.27 17.76
CA TYR A 6 -3.96 -1.71 17.71
C TYR A 6 -4.98 -2.03 16.61
N GLN A 7 -6.10 -1.28 16.56
CA GLN A 7 -7.14 -1.51 15.56
C GLN A 7 -6.62 -1.30 14.12
N LEU A 8 -5.80 -0.29 13.87
CA LEU A 8 -5.18 -0.06 12.57
C LEU A 8 -4.35 -1.27 12.09
N PHE A 9 -3.63 -1.94 12.99
CA PHE A 9 -2.88 -3.15 12.63
C PHE A 9 -3.78 -4.39 12.49
N VAL A 10 -4.84 -4.50 13.28
CA VAL A 10 -5.85 -5.56 13.11
C VAL A 10 -6.47 -5.46 11.71
N ASP A 11 -6.86 -4.25 11.31
CA ASP A 11 -7.47 -4.00 10.00
C ASP A 11 -6.48 -4.30 8.87
N LEU A 12 -5.21 -3.88 9.01
CA LEU A 12 -4.16 -4.19 8.05
C LEU A 12 -3.99 -5.70 7.84
N PHE A 13 -3.93 -6.48 8.93
CA PHE A 13 -3.63 -7.91 8.82
C PHE A 13 -4.84 -8.78 8.48
N LYS A 14 -6.06 -8.25 8.62
CA LYS A 14 -7.30 -8.90 8.17
C LYS A 14 -7.67 -8.55 6.74
N ALA A 15 -7.25 -7.40 6.25
CA ALA A 15 -7.55 -6.96 4.91
C ALA A 15 -6.69 -7.68 3.86
N GLU A 16 -7.26 -7.86 2.69
CA GLU A 16 -6.49 -8.25 1.52
C GLU A 16 -5.49 -7.13 1.16
N PRO A 17 -4.29 -7.48 0.64
CA PRO A 17 -3.33 -6.48 0.17
C PRO A 17 -3.97 -5.49 -0.80
N GLY A 18 -3.77 -4.19 -0.57
CA GLY A 18 -4.33 -3.12 -1.40
C GLY A 18 -5.75 -2.65 -1.02
N LYS A 19 -6.45 -3.37 -0.12
CA LYS A 19 -7.81 -3.02 0.34
C LYS A 19 -7.88 -2.36 1.72
N VAL A 20 -6.73 -1.96 2.28
CA VAL A 20 -6.69 -1.34 3.61
C VAL A 20 -7.12 0.13 3.57
N PHE A 21 -6.79 0.83 2.50
CA PHE A 21 -7.07 2.26 2.35
C PHE A 21 -7.61 2.57 0.96
N ALA A 22 -8.69 3.34 0.91
CA ALA A 22 -9.10 4.01 -0.31
C ALA A 22 -7.96 4.93 -0.80
N GLN A 23 -7.74 4.97 -2.09
CA GLN A 23 -6.65 5.70 -2.73
C GLN A 23 -7.20 6.66 -3.76
N SER A 24 -6.37 7.64 -4.12
CA SER A 24 -6.60 8.45 -5.31
C SER A 24 -5.47 8.15 -6.30
N HIS A 25 -5.83 7.87 -7.53
CA HIS A 25 -4.88 7.59 -8.59
C HIS A 25 -5.16 8.49 -9.79
N THR A 26 -4.11 9.17 -10.27
CA THR A 26 -4.22 9.99 -11.48
C THR A 26 -3.78 9.16 -12.68
N PHE A 27 -4.66 9.01 -13.66
CA PHE A 27 -4.41 8.31 -14.90
C PHE A 27 -4.85 9.17 -16.07
N ASN A 28 -3.95 9.47 -17.00
CA ASN A 28 -4.20 10.29 -18.18
C ASN A 28 -4.85 11.67 -17.87
N GLY A 29 -4.50 12.29 -16.74
CA GLY A 29 -5.04 13.59 -16.31
C GLY A 29 -6.35 13.51 -15.52
N GLU A 30 -7.00 12.37 -15.46
CA GLU A 30 -8.20 12.14 -14.65
C GLU A 30 -7.84 11.54 -13.29
N VAL A 31 -8.64 11.86 -12.27
CA VAL A 31 -8.42 11.38 -10.88
C VAL A 31 -9.50 10.35 -10.54
N TYR A 32 -9.06 9.14 -10.26
CA TYR A 32 -9.90 8.02 -9.86
C TYR A 32 -9.79 7.80 -8.36
N HIS A 33 -10.90 7.48 -7.69
CA HIS A 33 -10.97 7.26 -6.25
C HIS A 33 -11.55 5.89 -5.95
N GLY A 34 -11.03 5.22 -4.93
CA GLY A 34 -11.54 3.93 -4.49
C GLY A 34 -10.45 3.00 -4.00
N PHE A 35 -10.78 1.74 -3.89
CA PHE A 35 -9.77 0.70 -3.69
C PHE A 35 -9.04 0.41 -5.00
N TYR A 36 -7.88 -0.20 -4.89
CA TYR A 36 -6.98 -0.38 -6.02
C TYR A 36 -7.61 -1.18 -7.18
N ASP A 37 -8.34 -2.24 -6.87
CA ASP A 37 -9.10 -3.05 -7.83
C ASP A 37 -10.28 -2.27 -8.47
N GLU A 38 -10.99 -1.44 -7.69
CA GLU A 38 -12.06 -0.59 -8.18
C GLU A 38 -11.54 0.47 -9.15
N ILE A 39 -10.42 1.12 -8.79
CA ILE A 39 -9.73 2.08 -9.67
C ILE A 39 -9.32 1.39 -10.98
N GLY A 40 -8.74 0.20 -10.90
CA GLY A 40 -8.38 -0.59 -12.07
C GLY A 40 -9.58 -0.90 -12.97
N CYS A 41 -10.72 -1.26 -12.38
CA CYS A 41 -11.96 -1.51 -13.12
C CYS A 41 -12.53 -0.24 -13.78
N GLN A 42 -12.44 0.91 -13.12
CA GLN A 42 -12.87 2.19 -13.67
C GLN A 42 -12.00 2.57 -14.88
N ILE A 43 -10.68 2.50 -14.75
CA ILE A 43 -9.75 2.81 -15.84
C ILE A 43 -9.90 1.79 -16.99
N LEU A 44 -10.06 0.51 -16.69
CA LEU A 44 -10.26 -0.54 -17.72
C LEU A 44 -11.52 -0.29 -18.56
N ARG A 45 -12.57 0.30 -17.99
CA ARG A 45 -13.79 0.67 -18.73
C ARG A 45 -13.63 1.94 -19.54
N ALA A 46 -12.91 2.94 -18.98
CA ALA A 46 -12.76 4.25 -19.60
C ALA A 46 -11.69 4.24 -20.72
N GLU A 47 -10.52 3.67 -20.42
CA GLU A 47 -9.34 3.73 -21.29
C GLU A 47 -8.60 2.38 -21.35
N PRO A 48 -9.23 1.31 -21.86
CA PRO A 48 -8.68 -0.05 -21.83
C PRO A 48 -7.34 -0.18 -22.57
N ASP A 49 -7.22 0.44 -23.74
CA ASP A 49 -6.02 0.31 -24.58
C ASP A 49 -4.80 0.97 -23.94
N LEU A 50 -5.00 2.16 -23.35
CA LEU A 50 -3.92 2.87 -22.67
C LEU A 50 -3.50 2.16 -21.38
N LEU A 51 -4.45 1.58 -20.63
CA LEU A 51 -4.13 0.78 -19.45
C LEU A 51 -3.30 -0.46 -19.84
N VAL A 52 -3.69 -1.15 -20.91
CA VAL A 52 -2.95 -2.31 -21.46
C VAL A 52 -1.55 -1.92 -21.90
N GLU A 53 -1.39 -0.79 -22.60
CA GLU A 53 -0.09 -0.29 -23.04
C GLU A 53 0.83 -0.03 -21.84
N LYS A 54 0.35 0.70 -20.83
CA LYS A 54 1.11 0.97 -19.61
C LYS A 54 1.42 -0.30 -18.82
N ALA A 55 0.51 -1.26 -18.76
CA ALA A 55 0.73 -2.53 -18.07
C ALA A 55 1.83 -3.39 -18.68
N ARG A 56 2.17 -3.19 -19.95
CA ARG A 56 3.30 -3.91 -20.60
C ARG A 56 4.68 -3.47 -20.09
N THR A 57 4.79 -2.27 -19.54
CA THR A 57 6.08 -1.66 -19.15
C THR A 57 6.19 -1.31 -17.68
N ASP A 58 5.07 -1.16 -16.98
CA ASP A 58 5.04 -0.75 -15.58
C ASP A 58 4.31 -1.79 -14.70
N ILE A 59 4.99 -2.25 -13.65
CA ILE A 59 4.49 -3.26 -12.72
C ILE A 59 3.23 -2.83 -11.96
N GLU A 60 3.09 -1.54 -11.66
CA GLU A 60 1.93 -1.02 -10.93
C GLU A 60 0.68 -1.12 -11.81
N TYR A 61 0.79 -0.71 -13.08
CA TYR A 61 -0.31 -0.86 -14.05
C TYR A 61 -0.57 -2.33 -14.43
N PHE A 62 0.48 -3.15 -14.48
CA PHE A 62 0.32 -4.60 -14.66
C PHE A 62 -0.53 -5.23 -13.55
N LYS A 63 -0.23 -4.92 -12.29
CA LYS A 63 -1.01 -5.39 -11.14
C LYS A 63 -2.44 -4.88 -11.19
N MET A 64 -2.61 -3.57 -11.42
CA MET A 64 -3.93 -2.93 -11.52
C MET A 64 -4.80 -3.59 -12.60
N LEU A 65 -4.25 -3.83 -13.80
CA LEU A 65 -4.95 -4.53 -14.87
C LEU A 65 -5.25 -5.98 -14.50
N SER A 66 -4.30 -6.68 -13.87
CA SER A 66 -4.51 -8.08 -13.46
C SER A 66 -5.62 -8.23 -12.43
N GLU A 67 -5.68 -7.33 -11.44
CA GLU A 67 -6.74 -7.32 -10.41
C GLU A 67 -8.10 -6.93 -11.01
N ALA A 68 -8.13 -5.93 -11.90
CA ALA A 68 -9.35 -5.54 -12.62
C ALA A 68 -9.89 -6.68 -13.52
N LEU A 69 -9.00 -7.42 -14.19
CA LEU A 69 -9.37 -8.59 -14.99
C LEU A 69 -9.90 -9.73 -14.12
N ALA A 70 -9.23 -10.03 -12.99
CA ALA A 70 -9.71 -11.04 -12.06
C ALA A 70 -11.09 -10.69 -11.51
N HIS A 71 -11.29 -9.44 -11.08
CA HIS A 71 -12.59 -8.94 -10.62
C HIS A 71 -13.67 -9.06 -11.71
N SER A 72 -13.34 -8.67 -12.95
CA SER A 72 -14.30 -8.74 -14.07
C SER A 72 -14.69 -10.18 -14.40
N LEU A 73 -13.74 -11.11 -14.39
CA LEU A 73 -13.99 -12.55 -14.60
C LEU A 73 -14.87 -13.14 -13.50
N MET A 74 -14.57 -12.86 -12.23
CA MET A 74 -15.33 -13.39 -11.09
C MET A 74 -16.79 -12.87 -11.06
N ASN A 75 -17.03 -11.68 -11.56
CA ASN A 75 -18.35 -11.04 -11.57
C ASN A 75 -19.06 -11.10 -12.94
N ASN A 76 -18.53 -11.87 -13.90
CA ASN A 76 -19.06 -11.99 -15.26
C ASN A 76 -19.26 -10.64 -15.96
N LEU A 77 -18.36 -9.68 -15.72
CA LEU A 77 -18.38 -8.38 -16.36
C LEU A 77 -17.76 -8.45 -17.76
N ASP A 78 -18.17 -7.56 -18.65
CA ASP A 78 -17.56 -7.50 -19.98
C ASP A 78 -16.11 -7.01 -19.90
N ILE A 79 -15.22 -7.72 -20.60
CA ILE A 79 -13.78 -7.43 -20.64
C ILE A 79 -13.46 -6.91 -22.05
N PRO A 80 -12.85 -5.73 -22.17
CA PRO A 80 -12.43 -5.17 -23.46
C PRO A 80 -11.50 -6.10 -24.24
N GLN A 81 -11.58 -6.08 -25.56
CA GLN A 81 -10.83 -6.99 -26.43
C GLN A 81 -9.30 -6.84 -26.26
N SER A 82 -8.79 -5.63 -26.10
CA SER A 82 -7.36 -5.38 -25.84
C SER A 82 -6.88 -6.07 -24.58
N ALA A 83 -7.67 -6.05 -23.52
CA ALA A 83 -7.36 -6.70 -22.26
C ALA A 83 -7.45 -8.24 -22.36
N LYS A 84 -8.42 -8.77 -23.14
CA LYS A 84 -8.46 -10.22 -23.45
C LYS A 84 -7.22 -10.66 -24.21
N THR A 85 -6.78 -9.89 -25.20
CA THR A 85 -5.57 -10.17 -25.97
C THR A 85 -4.33 -10.12 -25.07
N PHE A 86 -4.22 -9.09 -24.23
CA PHE A 86 -3.13 -8.98 -23.26
C PHE A 86 -3.05 -10.20 -22.34
N MET A 87 -4.18 -10.62 -21.78
CA MET A 87 -4.25 -11.81 -20.92
C MET A 87 -3.83 -13.08 -21.67
N ALA A 88 -4.30 -13.26 -22.89
CA ALA A 88 -3.93 -14.41 -23.74
C ALA A 88 -2.42 -14.43 -24.04
N ASP A 89 -1.82 -13.28 -24.36
CA ASP A 89 -0.39 -13.16 -24.60
C ASP A 89 0.43 -13.64 -23.39
N TYR A 90 0.04 -13.25 -22.19
CA TYR A 90 0.75 -13.65 -20.96
C TYR A 90 0.54 -15.12 -20.59
N LEU A 91 -0.68 -15.66 -20.79
CA LEU A 91 -0.99 -17.06 -20.47
C LEU A 91 -0.37 -18.04 -21.47
N LEU A 92 -0.34 -17.68 -22.73
CA LEU A 92 0.12 -18.58 -23.81
C LEU A 92 1.62 -18.45 -24.10
N ASN A 93 2.24 -17.36 -23.69
CA ASN A 93 3.65 -17.13 -23.95
C ASN A 93 4.47 -17.00 -22.64
N PRO A 94 5.01 -18.11 -22.11
CA PRO A 94 5.77 -18.13 -20.86
C PRO A 94 7.09 -17.35 -20.92
N LYS A 95 7.51 -16.88 -22.10
CA LYS A 95 8.70 -16.02 -22.27
C LYS A 95 8.41 -14.57 -21.95
N ILE A 96 7.14 -14.15 -22.02
CA ILE A 96 6.73 -12.79 -21.63
C ILE A 96 6.66 -12.76 -20.12
N LYS A 97 7.58 -12.03 -19.49
CA LYS A 97 7.57 -11.84 -18.03
C LYS A 97 6.85 -10.55 -17.69
N PRO A 98 6.10 -10.52 -16.57
CA PRO A 98 5.57 -9.27 -16.03
C PRO A 98 6.69 -8.24 -15.84
N PRO A 99 6.43 -6.95 -16.03
CA PRO A 99 7.40 -5.91 -15.71
C PRO A 99 7.82 -6.05 -14.25
N MET A 100 9.12 -5.96 -13.97
CA MET A 100 9.65 -6.11 -12.63
C MET A 100 10.03 -4.74 -12.06
N LYS A 101 9.57 -4.47 -10.84
CA LYS A 101 10.07 -3.32 -10.09
C LYS A 101 11.50 -3.61 -9.68
N SER A 102 12.43 -2.73 -10.03
CA SER A 102 13.80 -2.82 -9.50
C SER A 102 13.77 -2.57 -7.99
N GLY A 103 14.17 -3.56 -7.20
CA GLY A 103 14.25 -3.46 -5.76
C GLY A 103 13.29 -4.42 -5.01
N ARG A 104 13.47 -4.48 -3.69
CA ARG A 104 12.62 -5.28 -2.81
C ARG A 104 11.21 -4.68 -2.78
N PRO A 105 10.12 -5.46 -2.94
CA PRO A 105 8.75 -4.96 -2.81
C PRO A 105 8.59 -4.19 -1.51
N GLY A 106 8.18 -2.93 -1.59
CA GLY A 106 7.84 -2.15 -0.40
C GLY A 106 6.55 -2.69 0.21
N ASN A 107 6.50 -2.82 1.52
CA ASN A 107 5.26 -3.07 2.24
C ASN A 107 4.58 -1.72 2.51
N ASP A 108 4.00 -1.13 1.45
CA ASP A 108 3.49 0.24 1.50
C ASP A 108 2.29 0.37 2.47
N ASP A 109 1.42 -0.63 2.52
CA ASP A 109 0.28 -0.63 3.45
C ASP A 109 0.75 -0.70 4.91
N PHE A 110 1.73 -1.56 5.20
CA PHE A 110 2.33 -1.61 6.52
C PHE A 110 3.00 -0.27 6.89
N ASN A 111 3.74 0.34 5.97
CA ASN A 111 4.42 1.60 6.21
C ASN A 111 3.41 2.76 6.44
N LYS A 112 2.30 2.79 5.69
CA LYS A 112 1.20 3.75 5.91
C LYS A 112 0.55 3.53 7.27
N THR A 113 0.21 2.28 7.62
CA THR A 113 -0.36 1.92 8.93
C THR A 113 0.56 2.30 10.07
N LEU A 114 1.85 1.97 9.97
CA LEU A 114 2.86 2.34 10.95
C LEU A 114 2.92 3.87 11.15
N ARG A 115 2.92 4.64 10.06
CA ARG A 115 2.89 6.10 10.14
C ARG A 115 1.64 6.62 10.85
N LEU A 116 0.45 6.15 10.46
CA LEU A 116 -0.82 6.57 11.08
C LEU A 116 -0.87 6.24 12.56
N ALA A 117 -0.45 5.02 12.93
CA ALA A 117 -0.41 4.58 14.33
C ALA A 117 0.55 5.45 15.17
N LEU A 118 1.75 5.74 14.66
CA LEU A 118 2.71 6.59 15.36
C LEU A 118 2.28 8.06 15.41
N CYS A 119 1.59 8.58 14.39
CA CYS A 119 0.98 9.92 14.46
C CYS A 119 -0.10 9.97 15.54
N ALA A 120 -1.00 9.00 15.61
CA ALA A 120 -2.05 8.94 16.64
C ALA A 120 -1.47 8.84 18.06
N LEU A 121 -0.36 8.13 18.25
CA LEU A 121 0.35 8.07 19.53
C LEU A 121 1.00 9.42 19.87
N LYS A 122 1.61 10.08 18.88
CA LYS A 122 2.20 11.42 19.04
C LYS A 122 1.17 12.47 19.43
N ASP A 123 0.01 12.47 18.77
CA ASP A 123 -1.09 13.39 19.08
C ASP A 123 -1.65 13.18 20.50
N ALA A 124 -1.45 11.97 21.05
CA ALA A 124 -1.75 11.63 22.44
C ALA A 124 -0.58 11.90 23.42
N GLY A 125 0.46 12.61 22.99
CA GLY A 125 1.60 12.99 23.84
C GLY A 125 2.68 11.92 23.96
N ILE A 126 2.63 10.82 23.20
CA ILE A 126 3.62 9.75 23.23
C ILE A 126 4.63 9.96 22.09
N PRO A 127 5.91 10.29 22.39
CA PRO A 127 6.88 10.55 21.34
C PRO A 127 7.13 9.30 20.49
N PRO A 128 7.16 9.43 19.15
CA PRO A 128 7.36 8.29 18.25
C PRO A 128 8.68 7.55 18.46
N SER A 129 9.74 8.27 18.85
CA SER A 129 11.07 7.71 19.07
C SER A 129 11.83 8.46 20.15
N ARG A 130 12.92 7.87 20.65
CA ARG A 130 13.82 8.46 21.67
C ARG A 130 14.56 9.71 21.19
N ASN A 131 14.68 9.91 19.88
CA ASN A 131 15.33 11.07 19.28
C ASN A 131 14.36 12.25 19.06
N ASP A 132 13.11 12.12 19.47
CA ASP A 132 12.15 13.21 19.41
C ASP A 132 12.44 14.21 20.53
N SER A 133 12.42 15.51 20.23
CA SER A 133 12.79 16.61 21.15
C SER A 133 11.95 16.67 22.42
N PHE A 134 10.87 15.93 22.48
CA PHE A 134 9.97 15.82 23.65
C PHE A 134 10.20 14.59 24.52
N TYR A 135 11.19 13.75 24.22
CA TYR A 135 11.47 12.56 25.04
C TYR A 135 12.23 12.97 26.33
N LEU A 136 11.54 12.90 27.47
CA LEU A 136 12.08 13.26 28.78
C LEU A 136 12.73 12.07 29.53
N GLY A 137 12.78 10.88 28.91
CA GLY A 137 13.37 9.67 29.51
C GLY A 137 12.38 8.89 30.39
N GLY A 138 12.51 7.56 30.40
CA GLY A 138 11.80 6.66 31.32
C GLY A 138 10.47 6.10 30.82
N ASP A 139 9.73 6.81 29.97
CA ASP A 139 8.45 6.36 29.46
C ASP A 139 8.59 5.55 28.15
N LYS A 140 7.58 4.71 27.88
CA LYS A 140 7.51 3.99 26.60
C LYS A 140 7.34 4.97 25.45
N ILE A 141 8.11 4.78 24.39
CA ILE A 141 7.96 5.51 23.14
C ILE A 141 6.97 4.82 22.21
N GLY A 142 6.48 5.55 21.22
CA GLY A 142 5.50 5.04 20.27
C GLY A 142 5.95 3.75 19.56
N VAL A 143 7.22 3.65 19.19
CA VAL A 143 7.78 2.42 18.57
C VAL A 143 7.74 1.23 19.53
N ASP A 144 7.97 1.41 20.84
CA ASP A 144 7.86 0.32 21.83
C ASP A 144 6.43 -0.21 21.91
N ILE A 145 5.44 0.68 21.89
CA ILE A 145 4.00 0.32 21.86
C ILE A 145 3.65 -0.45 20.60
N ILE A 146 4.19 -0.04 19.45
CA ILE A 146 3.96 -0.76 18.19
C ILE A 146 4.57 -2.17 18.22
N VAL A 147 5.77 -2.32 18.82
CA VAL A 147 6.38 -3.64 19.00
C VAL A 147 5.48 -4.54 19.85
N GLU A 148 4.95 -4.07 20.98
CA GLU A 148 4.02 -4.82 21.80
C GLU A 148 2.74 -5.20 21.04
N ILE A 149 2.17 -4.29 20.25
CA ILE A 149 1.01 -4.57 19.40
C ILE A 149 1.32 -5.68 18.39
N LEU A 150 2.48 -5.65 17.76
CA LEU A 150 2.88 -6.68 16.80
C LEU A 150 3.15 -8.03 17.48
N GLU A 151 3.67 -8.03 18.73
CA GLU A 151 3.78 -9.23 19.55
C GLU A 151 2.42 -9.82 19.88
N ASP A 152 1.50 -9.01 20.38
CA ASP A 152 0.13 -9.41 20.72
C ASP A 152 -0.61 -10.01 19.50
N LEU A 153 -0.29 -9.53 18.29
CA LEU A 153 -0.85 -10.02 17.03
C LEU A 153 -0.08 -11.21 16.42
N GLY A 154 1.00 -11.67 17.06
CA GLY A 154 1.85 -12.76 16.55
C GLY A 154 2.61 -12.40 15.26
N ARG A 155 2.88 -11.12 15.02
CA ARG A 155 3.46 -10.59 13.77
C ARG A 155 4.82 -9.94 13.95
N LEU A 156 5.48 -10.11 15.11
CA LEU A 156 6.76 -9.45 15.37
C LEU A 156 7.93 -9.98 14.54
N GLY A 157 7.92 -11.22 14.06
CA GLY A 157 9.06 -11.96 13.49
C GLY A 157 9.98 -11.18 12.53
N ASP A 158 9.44 -10.26 11.72
CA ASP A 158 10.21 -9.48 10.74
C ASP A 158 10.40 -8.00 11.15
N TYR A 159 9.94 -7.58 12.32
CA TYR A 159 9.81 -6.17 12.70
C TYR A 159 10.57 -5.85 13.99
N HIS A 160 11.90 -5.64 13.89
CA HIS A 160 12.68 -5.13 15.02
C HIS A 160 12.48 -3.61 15.19
N GLN A 161 12.54 -3.13 16.43
CA GLN A 161 12.38 -1.73 16.84
C GLN A 161 13.15 -0.74 15.95
N ASN A 162 14.43 -1.00 15.67
CA ASN A 162 15.26 -0.14 14.82
C ASN A 162 14.77 -0.07 13.37
N ASN A 163 14.16 -1.16 12.85
CA ASN A 163 13.60 -1.19 11.51
C ASN A 163 12.29 -0.41 11.43
N LEU A 164 11.44 -0.47 12.46
CA LEU A 164 10.21 0.29 12.56
C LEU A 164 10.49 1.79 12.62
N GLN A 165 11.45 2.22 13.43
CA GLN A 165 11.87 3.60 13.52
C GLN A 165 12.40 4.14 12.18
N ARG A 166 13.27 3.39 11.47
CA ARG A 166 13.78 3.76 10.15
C ARG A 166 12.67 3.86 9.10
N ARG A 167 11.68 2.95 9.14
CA ARG A 167 10.52 2.96 8.24
C ARG A 167 9.67 4.20 8.48
N TYR A 168 9.37 4.53 9.72
CA TYR A 168 8.62 5.74 10.09
C TYR A 168 9.25 7.01 9.54
N TYR A 169 10.56 7.24 9.79
CA TYR A 169 11.23 8.43 9.27
C TYR A 169 11.29 8.48 7.74
N ARG A 170 11.41 7.34 7.08
CA ARG A 170 11.36 7.27 5.61
C ARG A 170 10.00 7.69 5.08
N GLU A 171 8.93 7.27 5.71
CA GLU A 171 7.57 7.63 5.30
C GLU A 171 7.26 9.12 5.55
N ILE A 172 7.68 9.67 6.68
CA ILE A 172 7.56 11.12 6.92
C ILE A 172 8.31 11.93 5.86
N LYS A 173 9.52 11.52 5.49
CA LYS A 173 10.31 12.21 4.47
C LYS A 173 9.61 12.19 3.11
N LYS A 174 9.05 11.05 2.71
CA LYS A 174 8.26 10.94 1.47
C LYS A 174 7.03 11.86 1.49
N PHE A 175 6.37 11.97 2.64
CA PHE A 175 5.18 12.79 2.78
C PHE A 175 5.50 14.29 2.68
N ARG A 176 6.55 14.75 3.36
CA ARG A 176 7.00 16.15 3.29
C ARG A 176 7.40 16.55 1.87
N SER A 177 8.11 15.69 1.15
CA SER A 177 8.51 15.97 -0.25
C SER A 177 7.35 16.06 -1.24
N LYS A 178 6.14 15.59 -0.87
CA LYS A 178 4.93 15.68 -1.71
C LYS A 178 4.04 16.87 -1.36
N THR A 179 4.22 17.47 -0.19
CA THR A 179 3.44 18.64 0.26
C THR A 179 4.14 19.97 -0.02
N ASP A 180 5.41 19.95 -0.41
CA ASP A 180 6.19 21.14 -0.75
C ASP A 180 6.15 21.48 -2.26
N ILE A 181 5.14 20.96 -2.99
CA ILE A 181 4.77 21.32 -4.37
C ILE A 181 3.37 21.94 -4.30
#